data_a8f66470f50c81dab5aba0eda1f6fce0
#
_entry.id   a8f66470f50c81dab5aba0eda1f6fce0
#
_cell.length_a   1.000
_cell.length_b   1.000
_cell.length_c   1.000
_cell.angle_alpha   90.00
_cell.angle_beta   90.00
_cell.angle_gamma   90.00
#
_symmetry.space_group_name_H-M   'P 1'
#
loop_
_entity.id
_entity.type
_entity.pdbx_description
1 polymer ?
#
loop_
_entity_poly.entity_id
_entity_poly.type
_entity_poly.pdbx_seq_one_letter_code
_entity_poly.pdbx_strand_id
1 'polypeptide(L)' 'MEAVTVNISANGILFEIARPIEVGSSVSFTIQMPSEAMGTPADVVANCSGRVVRCTSAGSSWQVAAMIDKYYFGH' A
#
# COMPACT_ATOMS: atom_id res chain seq x y z
N MET A 1 5.03 -11.03 -0.47
CA MET A 1 5.41 -10.37 0.80
C MET A 1 4.15 -9.96 1.54
N GLU A 2 4.07 -10.32 2.78
CA GLU A 2 2.95 -9.89 3.61
C GLU A 2 3.27 -8.58 4.31
N ALA A 3 2.30 -7.69 4.32
CA ALA A 3 2.43 -6.40 4.97
C ALA A 3 1.11 -6.03 5.63
N VAL A 4 1.21 -5.33 6.75
CA VAL A 4 0.03 -4.80 7.44
C VAL A 4 -0.08 -3.33 7.08
N THR A 5 -1.20 -2.95 6.47
CA THR A 5 -1.45 -1.55 6.13
C THR A 5 -1.79 -0.78 7.40
N VAL A 6 -1.02 0.25 7.68
CA VAL A 6 -1.23 1.13 8.84
C VAL A 6 -2.11 2.32 8.45
N ASN A 7 -1.84 2.91 7.29
CA ASN A 7 -2.58 4.07 6.82
C ASN A 7 -2.48 4.16 5.30
N ILE A 8 -3.51 4.69 4.68
CA ILE A 8 -3.52 4.93 3.25
C ILE A 8 -4.18 6.27 2.96
N SER A 9 -3.61 6.98 1.99
CA SER A 9 -4.15 8.23 1.48
C SER A 9 -4.20 8.17 -0.05
N ALA A 10 -4.69 9.24 -0.68
CA ALA A 10 -4.79 9.29 -2.13
C ALA A 10 -3.44 9.14 -2.84
N ASN A 11 -2.36 9.57 -2.20
CA ASN A 11 -1.04 9.63 -2.85
C ASN A 11 0.00 8.70 -2.23
N GLY A 12 -0.33 8.05 -1.13
CA GLY A 12 0.67 7.24 -0.44
C GLY A 12 0.08 6.20 0.48
N ILE A 13 0.94 5.31 0.90
CA ILE A 13 0.59 4.23 1.81
C ILE A 13 1.69 4.08 2.86
N LEU A 14 1.27 3.81 4.09
CA LEU A 14 2.16 3.44 5.18
C LEU A 14 1.83 2.02 5.58
N PHE A 15 2.83 1.16 5.61
CA PHE A 15 2.64 -0.24 5.96
C PHE A 15 3.81 -0.78 6.78
N GLU A 16 3.58 -1.90 7.45
CA GLU A 16 4.61 -2.57 8.24
C GLU A 16 4.99 -3.90 7.63
N ILE A 17 6.27 -4.19 7.63
CA ILE A 17 6.83 -5.44 7.12
C ILE A 17 7.90 -5.95 8.09
N ALA A 18 8.20 -7.24 8.00
CA ALA A 18 9.15 -7.91 8.88
C ALA A 18 10.61 -7.61 8.53
N ARG A 19 10.88 -7.19 7.30
CA ARG A 19 12.24 -6.94 6.80
C ARG A 19 12.32 -5.56 6.17
N PRO A 20 13.49 -4.90 6.24
CA PRO A 20 13.64 -3.59 5.62
C PRO A 20 13.58 -3.69 4.08
N ILE A 21 13.15 -2.62 3.48
CA ILE A 21 13.14 -2.48 2.03
C ILE A 21 13.87 -1.18 1.67
N GLU A 22 14.57 -1.20 0.56
CA GLU A 22 15.40 -0.07 0.14
C GLU A 22 14.53 1.10 -0.34
N VAL A 23 14.88 2.31 0.09
CA VAL A 23 14.27 3.54 -0.42
C VAL A 23 14.56 3.64 -1.91
N GLY A 24 13.54 3.97 -2.69
CA GLY A 24 13.61 4.00 -4.14
C GLY A 24 13.14 2.71 -4.81
N SER A 25 12.92 1.65 -4.03
CA SER A 25 12.41 0.39 -4.57
C SER A 25 11.00 0.55 -5.09
N SER A 26 10.71 -0.13 -6.20
CA SER A 26 9.36 -0.22 -6.73
C SER A 26 8.54 -1.21 -5.93
N VAL A 27 7.31 -0.86 -5.64
CA VAL A 27 6.38 -1.73 -4.94
C VAL A 27 5.07 -1.82 -5.71
N SER A 28 4.45 -2.99 -5.62
CA SER A 28 3.12 -3.21 -6.17
C SER A 28 2.26 -3.82 -5.09
N PHE A 29 1.04 -3.36 -4.98
CA PHE A 29 0.13 -3.87 -3.96
C PHE A 29 -1.30 -3.75 -4.44
N THR A 30 -2.17 -4.53 -3.80
CA THR A 30 -3.59 -4.56 -4.12
C THR A 30 -4.38 -4.04 -2.93
N ILE A 31 -5.30 -3.14 -3.20
CA ILE A 31 -6.21 -2.61 -2.20
C ILE A 31 -7.62 -3.11 -2.54
N GLN A 32 -8.28 -3.71 -1.57
CA GLN A 32 -9.67 -4.09 -1.71
C GLN A 32 -10.53 -3.07 -0.97
N MET A 33 -11.42 -2.42 -1.71
CA MET A 33 -12.34 -1.43 -1.17
C MET A 33 -13.73 -2.04 -1.08
N PRO A 34 -14.33 -2.11 0.13
CA PRO A 34 -15.68 -2.68 0.28
C PRO A 34 -16.71 -1.92 -0.54
N SER A 35 -17.69 -2.63 -1.06
CA SER A 35 -18.80 -2.04 -1.82
C SER A 35 -19.54 -0.97 -1.03
N GLU A 36 -19.66 -1.15 0.25
CA GLU A 36 -20.34 -0.18 1.15
C GLU A 36 -19.64 1.19 1.15
N ALA A 37 -18.31 1.19 1.15
CA ALA A 37 -17.53 2.42 1.16
C ALA A 37 -17.52 3.11 -0.21
N MET A 38 -17.68 2.33 -1.29
CA MET A 38 -17.60 2.83 -2.65
C MET A 38 -18.94 3.14 -3.28
N GLY A 39 -20.04 2.68 -2.66
CA GLY A 39 -21.38 2.83 -3.23
C GLY A 39 -21.58 2.02 -4.49
N THR A 40 -20.86 0.91 -4.65
CA THR A 40 -20.92 0.04 -5.81
C THR A 40 -21.60 -1.28 -5.46
N PRO A 41 -22.12 -2.04 -6.45
CA PRO A 41 -22.76 -3.33 -6.17
C PRO A 41 -21.80 -4.44 -5.76
N ALA A 42 -20.50 -4.25 -5.95
CA ALA A 42 -19.47 -5.23 -5.59
C ALA A 42 -18.22 -4.51 -5.09
N ASP A 43 -17.40 -5.24 -4.34
CA ASP A 43 -16.13 -4.70 -3.88
C ASP A 43 -15.25 -4.31 -5.07
N VAL A 44 -14.51 -3.22 -4.88
CA VAL A 44 -13.60 -2.72 -5.91
C VAL A 44 -12.18 -3.11 -5.53
N VAL A 45 -11.46 -3.66 -6.48
CA VAL A 45 -10.05 -4.01 -6.31
C VAL A 45 -9.21 -3.02 -7.10
N ALA A 46 -8.30 -2.37 -6.42
CA ALA A 46 -7.35 -1.46 -7.05
C ALA A 46 -5.95 -2.06 -6.98
N ASN A 47 -5.29 -2.17 -8.11
CA ASN A 47 -3.89 -2.55 -8.19
C ASN A 47 -3.07 -1.27 -8.24
N CYS A 48 -2.15 -1.12 -7.32
CA CYS A 48 -1.36 0.09 -7.18
C CYS A 48 0.10 -0.22 -7.39
N SER A 49 0.82 0.71 -7.98
CA SER A 49 2.26 0.66 -8.03
C SER A 49 2.85 1.98 -7.56
N GLY A 50 4.00 1.90 -6.94
CA GLY A 50 4.62 3.08 -6.37
C GLY A 50 6.07 2.83 -6.03
N ARG A 51 6.61 3.73 -5.21
CA ARG A 51 8.01 3.75 -4.86
C ARG A 51 8.18 4.04 -3.37
N VAL A 52 9.07 3.30 -2.73
CA VAL A 52 9.41 3.50 -1.33
C VAL A 52 10.13 4.84 -1.17
N VAL A 53 9.62 5.69 -0.29
CA VAL A 53 10.23 6.98 0.01
C VAL A 53 10.86 7.03 1.40
N ARG A 54 10.47 6.10 2.28
CA ARG A 54 11.05 6.03 3.62
C ARG A 54 10.89 4.64 4.19
N CYS A 55 11.88 4.19 4.95
CA CYS A 55 11.84 2.94 5.67
C CYS A 55 12.44 3.18 7.04
N THR A 56 11.66 2.95 8.11
CA THR A 56 12.06 3.27 9.47
C THR A 56 11.88 2.04 10.36
N SER A 57 12.86 1.78 11.20
CA SER A 57 12.76 0.72 12.20
C SER A 57 11.69 1.06 13.24
N ALA A 58 10.84 0.10 13.54
CA ALA A 58 9.74 0.25 14.49
C ALA A 58 9.64 -1.00 15.36
N GLY A 59 10.54 -1.14 16.33
CA GLY A 59 10.60 -2.30 17.19
C GLY A 59 11.07 -3.53 16.44
N SER A 60 10.22 -4.56 16.39
CA SER A 60 10.53 -5.83 15.68
C SER A 60 10.14 -5.81 14.21
N SER A 61 9.60 -4.70 13.72
CA SER A 61 9.17 -4.57 12.33
C SER A 61 9.75 -3.28 11.73
N TRP A 62 9.40 -3.05 10.47
CA TRP A 62 9.80 -1.84 9.75
C TRP A 62 8.57 -1.14 9.20
N GLN A 63 8.49 0.16 9.42
CA GLN A 63 7.47 1.01 8.84
C GLN A 63 7.98 1.55 7.51
N VAL A 64 7.20 1.31 6.46
CA VAL A 64 7.57 1.72 5.11
C VAL A 64 6.52 2.70 4.60
N ALA A 65 6.99 3.83 4.11
CA ALA A 65 6.17 4.80 3.42
C ALA A 65 6.48 4.73 1.93
N ALA A 66 5.44 4.62 1.13
CA ALA A 66 5.57 4.57 -0.33
C ALA A 66 4.62 5.58 -0.96
N MET A 67 5.08 6.24 -2.01
CA MET A 67 4.22 7.07 -2.84
C MET A 67 3.59 6.22 -3.92
N ILE A 68 2.30 6.44 -4.17
CA ILE A 68 1.57 5.72 -5.20
C ILE A 68 1.67 6.50 -6.49
N ASP A 69 2.23 5.87 -7.54
CA ASP A 69 2.39 6.48 -8.85
C ASP A 69 1.21 6.19 -9.76
N LYS A 70 0.64 4.98 -9.65
CA LYS A 70 -0.40 4.52 -10.56
C LYS A 70 -1.44 3.68 -9.84
N TYR A 71 -2.67 3.82 -10.28
CA TYR A 71 -3.81 3.01 -9.86
C TYR A 71 -4.41 2.33 -11.08
N TYR A 72 -4.72 1.05 -10.92
CA TYR A 72 -5.46 0.30 -11.93
C TYR A 72 -6.66 -0.34 -11.24
N PHE A 73 -7.84 0.00 -11.69
CA PHE A 73 -9.07 -0.60 -11.18
C PHE A 73 -9.38 -1.82 -12.04
N GLY A 74 -9.25 -3.00 -11.43
CA GLY A 74 -9.49 -4.27 -12.11
C GLY A 74 -10.90 -4.79 -11.89
N HIS A 75 -11.29 -5.69 -12.75
CA HIS A 75 -12.54 -6.43 -12.64
C HIS A 75 -12.29 -7.86 -12.26
#